data_d7b15a619bc485cf87b3b4deae160114
#
_entry.id   d7b15a619bc485cf87b3b4deae160114
#
_cell.length_a   1.000
_cell.length_b   1.000
_cell.length_c   1.000
_cell.angle_alpha   90.00
_cell.angle_beta   90.00
_cell.angle_gamma   90.00
#
_symmetry.space_group_name_H-M   'P 1'
#
loop_
_entity.id
_entity.type
_entity.pdbx_description
1 polymer ?
#
loop_
_entity_poly.entity_id
_entity_poly.type
_entity_poly.pdbx_seq_one_letter_code
_entity_poly.pdbx_strand_id
1 'polypeptide(L)'
;MLSTIDPSETSAWQKLTGHFLTMQATHLRELFEEDPQRFEKFQLKLNDILIDYSKNIVTEETMGLLVELANETELKAAIEAMFNGDKINRTENRSVLHVALRNRSNSPILVDGKDVMPEVNNILAQMKDFSDRLIGGSWKGYSGKAITDIVNIGIGGSDLGPLMVTEALKPYWKNITPHFVSNVDGTHIAETLKKLNPETTLFIIASKTFTTQETMTNAESAKQWFLNKTANAGDVSKHFVAVSTNTKAVTTFGIAPENMFVFWDWVGGRYSLWSSIGLSIACTIGFENFEQLLEGAHQADNHFKNEPFEKNIPVVLALLGIWYVNFFDASSEAILPYDQYLHRFAAYFQQGNMESNGKSVNREGHAFHYQTGPVIWGEPGTNGQHAFYQLIHQGTKMIPCDFIAPAISHNPISDHHDKLLSNYFAQTEALMMGKTEEEVKAELKAAGFSADDIEFHKPYRVFAGNRPTNSILFKKLTPQVLGSLIAFYEHKIFVQGVIWNIFSFDQWGVELGKVLAKKILPELTSSEVVSTHDSSTNGLINYFKRLKQV
;
A
#
# COMPACT_ATOMS: atom_id res chain seq x y z
N MET A 1 -16.22 -21.40 0.50
CA MET A 1 -16.76 -20.00 0.51
C MET A 1 -16.31 -19.34 1.81
N LEU A 2 -16.07 -18.02 1.81
CA LEU A 2 -15.80 -17.32 3.07
C LEU A 2 -17.04 -17.34 3.96
N SER A 3 -16.81 -17.38 5.27
CA SER A 3 -17.86 -17.29 6.30
C SER A 3 -18.63 -15.96 6.19
N THR A 4 -19.89 -15.95 6.64
CA THR A 4 -20.73 -14.74 6.72
C THR A 4 -21.07 -14.37 8.17
N ILE A 5 -20.27 -14.84 9.12
CA ILE A 5 -20.45 -14.55 10.54
C ILE A 5 -20.29 -13.04 10.78
N ASP A 6 -21.29 -12.45 11.44
CA ASP A 6 -21.19 -11.08 11.92
C ASP A 6 -20.28 -11.06 13.17
N PRO A 7 -19.14 -10.35 13.12
CA PRO A 7 -18.20 -10.35 14.24
C PRO A 7 -18.83 -9.80 15.53
N SER A 8 -19.76 -8.84 15.44
CA SER A 8 -20.39 -8.21 16.59
C SER A 8 -21.34 -9.14 17.36
N GLU A 9 -21.79 -10.24 16.73
CA GLU A 9 -22.64 -11.26 17.36
C GLU A 9 -21.82 -12.41 17.99
N THR A 10 -20.50 -12.43 17.81
CA THR A 10 -19.63 -13.46 18.37
C THR A 10 -19.44 -13.30 19.87
N SER A 11 -19.20 -14.42 20.57
CA SER A 11 -18.88 -14.41 22.01
C SER A 11 -17.61 -13.62 22.29
N ALA A 12 -16.59 -13.76 21.44
CA ALA A 12 -15.32 -13.06 21.57
C ALA A 12 -15.50 -11.54 21.48
N TRP A 13 -16.32 -11.03 20.56
CA TRP A 13 -16.59 -9.59 20.44
C TRP A 13 -17.27 -9.04 21.68
N GLN A 14 -18.25 -9.76 22.22
CA GLN A 14 -18.93 -9.36 23.45
C GLN A 14 -17.99 -9.31 24.66
N LYS A 15 -17.11 -10.32 24.79
CA LYS A 15 -16.06 -10.34 25.82
C LYS A 15 -15.07 -9.18 25.63
N LEU A 16 -14.64 -8.89 24.38
CA LEU A 16 -13.80 -7.74 24.05
C LEU A 16 -14.48 -6.41 24.42
N THR A 17 -15.77 -6.29 24.17
CA THR A 17 -16.54 -5.11 24.56
C THR A 17 -16.54 -4.92 26.08
N GLY A 18 -16.72 -5.99 26.86
CA GLY A 18 -16.60 -5.95 28.32
C GLY A 18 -15.17 -5.63 28.78
N HIS A 19 -14.17 -6.28 28.19
CA HIS A 19 -12.76 -6.08 28.49
C HIS A 19 -12.28 -4.66 28.18
N PHE A 20 -12.81 -4.04 27.11
CA PHE A 20 -12.52 -2.66 26.73
C PHE A 20 -12.87 -1.66 27.85
N LEU A 21 -13.94 -1.89 28.63
CA LEU A 21 -14.31 -1.00 29.74
C LEU A 21 -13.18 -0.85 30.77
N THR A 22 -12.38 -1.88 30.95
CA THR A 22 -11.18 -1.81 31.79
C THR A 22 -10.00 -1.18 31.02
N MET A 23 -9.74 -1.67 29.81
CA MET A 23 -8.55 -1.28 29.04
C MET A 23 -8.56 0.20 28.60
N GLN A 24 -9.73 0.81 28.36
CA GLN A 24 -9.83 2.23 28.00
C GLN A 24 -9.28 3.18 29.07
N ALA A 25 -9.30 2.77 30.33
CA ALA A 25 -8.79 3.54 31.46
C ALA A 25 -7.32 3.20 31.80
N THR A 26 -6.78 2.13 31.22
CA THR A 26 -5.42 1.66 31.49
C THR A 26 -4.37 2.50 30.74
N HIS A 27 -3.33 2.92 31.45
CA HIS A 27 -2.22 3.64 30.83
C HIS A 27 -1.04 2.73 30.51
N LEU A 28 -0.39 2.95 29.37
CA LEU A 28 0.78 2.16 28.95
C LEU A 28 1.94 2.22 29.96
N ARG A 29 2.13 3.33 30.69
CA ARG A 29 3.10 3.40 31.80
C ARG A 29 2.87 2.31 32.82
N GLU A 30 1.61 2.15 33.27
CA GLU A 30 1.20 1.16 34.25
C GLU A 30 1.48 -0.26 33.76
N LEU A 31 1.12 -0.54 32.51
CA LEU A 31 1.38 -1.84 31.90
C LEU A 31 2.86 -2.20 31.84
N PHE A 32 3.75 -1.20 31.62
CA PHE A 32 5.21 -1.42 31.61
C PHE A 32 5.80 -1.48 33.03
N GLU A 33 5.20 -0.79 34.00
CA GLU A 33 5.57 -0.89 35.43
C GLU A 33 5.20 -2.26 36.01
N GLU A 34 3.99 -2.77 35.67
CA GLU A 34 3.50 -4.05 36.13
C GLU A 34 4.24 -5.24 35.47
N ASP A 35 4.61 -5.09 34.20
CA ASP A 35 5.29 -6.14 33.44
C ASP A 35 6.54 -5.60 32.70
N PRO A 36 7.70 -5.61 33.36
CA PRO A 36 8.96 -5.20 32.73
C PRO A 36 9.41 -6.09 31.54
N GLN A 37 8.77 -7.26 31.35
CA GLN A 37 9.10 -8.19 30.26
C GLN A 37 8.15 -8.05 29.08
N ARG A 38 7.40 -6.92 28.97
CA ARG A 38 6.46 -6.72 27.87
C ARG A 38 7.10 -6.83 26.49
N PHE A 39 8.31 -6.33 26.32
CA PHE A 39 9.02 -6.43 25.04
C PHE A 39 9.24 -7.89 24.63
N GLU A 40 9.63 -8.77 25.55
CA GLU A 40 9.85 -10.19 25.27
C GLU A 40 8.54 -10.93 24.93
N LYS A 41 7.42 -10.53 25.56
CA LYS A 41 6.10 -11.16 25.37
C LYS A 41 5.40 -10.69 24.11
N PHE A 42 5.53 -9.39 23.76
CA PHE A 42 4.77 -8.75 22.69
C PHE A 42 5.68 -8.39 21.50
N GLN A 43 6.48 -9.35 21.05
CA GLN A 43 7.29 -9.26 19.84
C GLN A 43 7.16 -10.48 18.96
N LEU A 44 7.31 -10.28 17.66
CA LEU A 44 7.33 -11.34 16.65
C LEU A 44 8.52 -11.14 15.71
N LYS A 45 9.01 -12.23 15.13
CA LYS A 45 10.15 -12.19 14.21
C LYS A 45 9.91 -13.07 12.98
N LEU A 46 10.33 -12.55 11.83
CA LEU A 46 10.54 -13.35 10.63
C LEU A 46 11.87 -12.93 10.02
N ASN A 47 12.81 -13.86 9.97
CA ASN A 47 14.19 -13.57 9.52
C ASN A 47 14.81 -12.37 10.27
N ASP A 48 15.27 -11.35 9.54
CA ASP A 48 15.87 -10.12 10.09
C ASP A 48 14.82 -9.01 10.41
N ILE A 49 13.52 -9.34 10.39
CA ILE A 49 12.44 -8.39 10.69
C ILE A 49 11.89 -8.68 12.09
N LEU A 50 11.95 -7.70 12.96
CA LEU A 50 11.34 -7.69 14.29
C LEU A 50 10.11 -6.77 14.27
N ILE A 51 8.99 -7.28 14.79
CA ILE A 51 7.79 -6.51 15.07
C ILE A 51 7.63 -6.44 16.60
N ASP A 52 7.84 -5.28 17.18
CA ASP A 52 7.55 -4.99 18.58
C ASP A 52 6.18 -4.29 18.66
N TYR A 53 5.22 -4.94 19.29
CA TYR A 53 3.90 -4.40 19.56
C TYR A 53 3.61 -4.23 21.06
N SER A 54 4.66 -4.21 21.89
CA SER A 54 4.56 -4.06 23.35
C SER A 54 3.98 -2.71 23.77
N LYS A 55 4.15 -1.67 22.93
CA LYS A 55 3.63 -0.31 23.17
C LYS A 55 2.18 -0.14 22.66
N ASN A 56 1.36 -1.19 22.83
CA ASN A 56 -0.08 -1.19 22.58
C ASN A 56 -0.86 -1.35 23.90
N ILE A 57 -2.06 -0.79 23.96
CA ILE A 57 -2.97 -0.91 25.11
C ILE A 57 -3.62 -2.30 25.09
N VAL A 58 -2.81 -3.31 25.35
CA VAL A 58 -3.20 -4.72 25.34
C VAL A 58 -2.52 -5.49 26.47
N THR A 59 -3.16 -6.57 26.90
CA THR A 59 -2.63 -7.61 27.79
C THR A 59 -2.62 -8.95 27.07
N GLU A 60 -2.08 -10.00 27.71
CA GLU A 60 -2.19 -11.36 27.19
C GLU A 60 -3.67 -11.80 27.06
N GLU A 61 -4.55 -11.34 27.98
CA GLU A 61 -6.00 -11.56 27.89
C GLU A 61 -6.59 -10.86 26.66
N THR A 62 -6.23 -9.60 26.39
CA THR A 62 -6.68 -8.89 25.19
C THR A 62 -6.32 -9.65 23.93
N MET A 63 -5.06 -10.09 23.83
CA MET A 63 -4.60 -10.85 22.66
C MET A 63 -5.28 -12.20 22.54
N GLY A 64 -5.53 -12.89 23.66
CA GLY A 64 -6.30 -14.14 23.70
C GLY A 64 -7.71 -13.98 23.17
N LEU A 65 -8.43 -12.93 23.59
CA LEU A 65 -9.78 -12.62 23.11
C LEU A 65 -9.80 -12.23 21.62
N LEU A 66 -8.80 -11.49 21.15
CA LEU A 66 -8.67 -11.16 19.73
C LEU A 66 -8.39 -12.38 18.87
N VAL A 67 -7.60 -13.34 19.36
CA VAL A 67 -7.38 -14.64 18.69
C VAL A 67 -8.66 -15.49 18.72
N GLU A 68 -9.43 -15.46 19.81
CA GLU A 68 -10.75 -16.11 19.88
C GLU A 68 -11.68 -15.54 18.79
N LEU A 69 -11.72 -14.21 18.61
CA LEU A 69 -12.48 -13.57 17.54
C LEU A 69 -12.08 -14.05 16.15
N ALA A 70 -10.78 -14.15 15.87
CA ALA A 70 -10.28 -14.67 14.60
C ALA A 70 -10.69 -16.14 14.36
N ASN A 71 -10.74 -16.95 15.41
CA ASN A 71 -11.22 -18.33 15.33
C ASN A 71 -12.74 -18.39 15.11
N GLU A 72 -13.53 -17.61 15.85
CA GLU A 72 -14.98 -17.58 15.71
C GLU A 72 -15.43 -17.07 14.34
N THR A 73 -14.64 -16.20 13.69
CA THR A 73 -14.90 -15.72 12.33
C THR A 73 -14.33 -16.60 11.23
N GLU A 74 -13.86 -17.81 11.56
CA GLU A 74 -13.35 -18.84 10.64
C GLU A 74 -12.14 -18.38 9.80
N LEU A 75 -11.27 -17.56 10.36
CA LEU A 75 -10.11 -17.01 9.63
C LEU A 75 -9.23 -18.12 9.03
N LYS A 76 -9.03 -19.24 9.70
CA LYS A 76 -8.20 -20.35 9.19
C LYS A 76 -8.75 -20.92 7.89
N ALA A 77 -10.05 -21.16 7.82
CA ALA A 77 -10.71 -21.63 6.60
C ALA A 77 -10.62 -20.59 5.45
N ALA A 78 -10.69 -19.31 5.79
CA ALA A 78 -10.53 -18.24 4.80
C ALA A 78 -9.11 -18.17 4.21
N ILE A 79 -8.07 -18.34 5.05
CA ILE A 79 -6.67 -18.45 4.61
C ILE A 79 -6.51 -19.66 3.67
N GLU A 80 -7.00 -20.81 4.05
CA GLU A 80 -6.95 -22.02 3.24
C GLU A 80 -7.66 -21.82 1.89
N ALA A 81 -8.84 -21.21 1.88
CA ALA A 81 -9.60 -20.92 0.67
C ALA A 81 -8.83 -20.03 -0.30
N MET A 82 -8.15 -18.97 0.20
CA MET A 82 -7.32 -18.10 -0.63
C MET A 82 -6.16 -18.87 -1.27
N PHE A 83 -5.40 -19.63 -0.48
CA PHE A 83 -4.23 -20.38 -0.98
C PHE A 83 -4.59 -21.56 -1.88
N ASN A 84 -5.79 -22.10 -1.75
CA ASN A 84 -6.30 -23.18 -2.61
C ASN A 84 -6.88 -22.69 -3.94
N GLY A 85 -6.99 -21.38 -4.14
CA GLY A 85 -7.53 -20.80 -5.37
C GLY A 85 -9.06 -20.73 -5.42
N ASP A 86 -9.75 -20.83 -4.29
CA ASP A 86 -11.18 -20.66 -4.23
C ASP A 86 -11.60 -19.26 -4.70
N LYS A 87 -12.80 -19.16 -5.28
CA LYS A 87 -13.36 -17.87 -5.76
C LYS A 87 -13.88 -17.02 -4.61
N ILE A 88 -12.96 -16.54 -3.77
CA ILE A 88 -13.27 -15.74 -2.57
C ILE A 88 -13.71 -14.29 -2.91
N ASN A 89 -13.41 -13.77 -4.09
CA ASN A 89 -14.00 -12.53 -4.61
C ASN A 89 -15.32 -12.87 -5.34
N ARG A 90 -16.37 -13.06 -4.56
CA ARG A 90 -17.66 -13.56 -5.06
C ARG A 90 -18.39 -12.55 -5.94
N THR A 91 -18.29 -11.25 -5.64
CA THR A 91 -18.99 -10.19 -6.40
C THR A 91 -18.52 -10.10 -7.85
N GLU A 92 -17.30 -10.55 -8.15
CA GLU A 92 -16.73 -10.65 -9.50
C GLU A 92 -16.54 -12.10 -9.96
N ASN A 93 -16.90 -13.11 -9.13
CA ASN A 93 -16.73 -14.55 -9.38
C ASN A 93 -15.28 -14.95 -9.72
N ARG A 94 -14.31 -14.45 -8.95
CA ARG A 94 -12.87 -14.65 -9.19
C ARG A 94 -12.15 -15.22 -7.98
N SER A 95 -11.11 -16.01 -8.24
CA SER A 95 -10.09 -16.32 -7.25
C SER A 95 -9.25 -15.07 -6.94
N VAL A 96 -8.50 -15.11 -5.84
CA VAL A 96 -7.61 -14.02 -5.42
C VAL A 96 -6.24 -14.64 -5.17
N LEU A 97 -5.36 -14.55 -6.15
CA LEU A 97 -4.13 -15.35 -6.19
C LEU A 97 -2.85 -14.51 -6.42
N HIS A 98 -2.79 -13.31 -5.84
CA HIS A 98 -1.50 -12.61 -5.80
C HIS A 98 -0.41 -13.44 -5.11
N VAL A 99 -0.76 -14.37 -4.22
CA VAL A 99 0.17 -15.35 -3.62
C VAL A 99 0.77 -16.33 -4.63
N ALA A 100 0.05 -16.66 -5.73
CA ALA A 100 0.59 -17.52 -6.79
C ALA A 100 1.69 -16.83 -7.59
N LEU A 101 1.60 -15.50 -7.78
CA LEU A 101 2.61 -14.72 -8.51
C LEU A 101 3.99 -14.75 -7.85
N ARG A 102 4.03 -14.98 -6.55
CA ARG A 102 5.24 -15.02 -5.73
C ARG A 102 5.50 -16.39 -5.09
N ASN A 103 4.78 -17.43 -5.54
CA ASN A 103 5.00 -18.81 -5.11
C ASN A 103 6.33 -19.33 -5.68
N ARG A 104 7.37 -19.40 -4.84
CA ARG A 104 8.71 -19.88 -5.23
C ARG A 104 8.89 -21.38 -4.98
N SER A 105 7.92 -22.05 -4.32
CA SER A 105 7.96 -23.51 -4.14
C SER A 105 7.57 -24.29 -5.39
N ASN A 106 6.94 -23.63 -6.37
CA ASN A 106 6.31 -24.27 -7.54
C ASN A 106 5.24 -25.31 -7.22
N SER A 107 4.73 -25.35 -5.97
CA SER A 107 3.60 -26.19 -5.64
C SER A 107 2.41 -25.79 -6.51
N PRO A 108 1.66 -26.74 -7.10
CA PRO A 108 0.50 -26.43 -7.94
C PRO A 108 -0.54 -25.61 -7.18
N ILE A 109 -1.11 -24.59 -7.86
CA ILE A 109 -2.25 -23.81 -7.38
C ILE A 109 -3.33 -23.89 -8.44
N LEU A 110 -4.52 -24.35 -8.07
CA LEU A 110 -5.56 -24.68 -9.02
C LEU A 110 -6.62 -23.56 -9.09
N VAL A 111 -6.96 -23.15 -10.31
CA VAL A 111 -8.13 -22.32 -10.61
C VAL A 111 -9.01 -23.09 -11.61
N ASP A 112 -10.23 -23.37 -11.23
CA ASP A 112 -11.16 -24.18 -12.03
C ASP A 112 -10.53 -25.51 -12.50
N GLY A 113 -9.71 -26.13 -11.64
CA GLY A 113 -9.03 -27.42 -11.91
C GLY A 113 -7.75 -27.31 -12.75
N LYS A 114 -7.34 -26.12 -13.19
CA LYS A 114 -6.12 -25.88 -13.97
C LYS A 114 -5.04 -25.29 -13.08
N ASP A 115 -3.84 -25.86 -13.12
CA ASP A 115 -2.66 -25.30 -12.45
C ASP A 115 -2.20 -24.01 -13.14
N VAL A 116 -2.12 -22.91 -12.37
CA VAL A 116 -1.71 -21.60 -12.88
C VAL A 116 -0.21 -21.38 -12.88
N MET A 117 0.57 -22.21 -12.16
CA MET A 117 2.01 -21.99 -11.98
C MET A 117 2.83 -22.06 -13.29
N PRO A 118 2.53 -22.96 -14.26
CA PRO A 118 3.24 -22.96 -15.54
C PRO A 118 3.12 -21.63 -16.28
N GLU A 119 1.93 -21.02 -16.29
CA GLU A 119 1.72 -19.72 -16.96
C GLU A 119 2.44 -18.59 -16.21
N VAL A 120 2.40 -18.58 -14.87
CA VAL A 120 3.13 -17.61 -14.03
C VAL A 120 4.62 -17.67 -14.34
N ASN A 121 5.21 -18.88 -14.36
CA ASN A 121 6.63 -19.07 -14.63
C ASN A 121 7.01 -18.63 -16.07
N ASN A 122 6.15 -18.88 -17.05
CA ASN A 122 6.38 -18.43 -18.42
C ASN A 122 6.46 -16.91 -18.52
N ILE A 123 5.57 -16.18 -17.82
CA ILE A 123 5.61 -14.71 -17.79
C ILE A 123 6.84 -14.20 -17.05
N LEU A 124 7.21 -14.82 -15.92
CA LEU A 124 8.44 -14.47 -15.22
C LEU A 124 9.69 -14.67 -16.11
N ALA A 125 9.74 -15.76 -16.86
CA ALA A 125 10.82 -16.01 -17.81
C ALA A 125 10.85 -14.97 -18.96
N GLN A 126 9.68 -14.57 -19.48
CA GLN A 126 9.58 -13.50 -20.48
C GLN A 126 10.04 -12.15 -19.91
N MET A 127 9.63 -11.80 -18.68
CA MET A 127 10.09 -10.59 -18.00
C MET A 127 11.60 -10.60 -17.78
N LYS A 128 12.16 -11.75 -17.42
CA LYS A 128 13.61 -11.93 -17.24
C LYS A 128 14.36 -11.67 -18.55
N ASP A 129 14.00 -12.36 -19.63
CA ASP A 129 14.63 -12.19 -20.93
C ASP A 129 14.57 -10.73 -21.39
N PHE A 130 13.40 -10.10 -21.25
CA PHE A 130 13.22 -8.72 -21.67
C PHE A 130 14.06 -7.73 -20.84
N SER A 131 14.02 -7.84 -19.51
CA SER A 131 14.79 -6.96 -18.62
C SER A 131 16.29 -7.15 -18.77
N ASP A 132 16.77 -8.40 -18.95
CA ASP A 132 18.17 -8.70 -19.18
C ASP A 132 18.66 -8.10 -20.50
N ARG A 133 17.88 -8.19 -21.59
CA ARG A 133 18.19 -7.56 -22.88
C ARG A 133 18.20 -6.04 -22.81
N LEU A 134 17.27 -5.45 -22.05
CA LEU A 134 17.18 -4.01 -21.87
C LEU A 134 18.39 -3.47 -21.10
N ILE A 135 18.67 -4.03 -19.92
CA ILE A 135 19.78 -3.65 -19.04
C ILE A 135 21.13 -3.94 -19.71
N GLY A 136 21.26 -5.10 -20.38
CA GLY A 136 22.46 -5.49 -21.12
C GLY A 136 22.68 -4.69 -22.41
N GLY A 137 21.72 -3.81 -22.77
CA GLY A 137 21.82 -2.94 -23.95
C GLY A 137 21.72 -3.66 -25.30
N SER A 138 21.26 -4.91 -25.34
CA SER A 138 20.98 -5.64 -26.61
C SER A 138 19.62 -5.25 -27.19
N TRP A 139 18.67 -4.79 -26.37
CA TRP A 139 17.46 -4.12 -26.84
C TRP A 139 17.82 -2.71 -27.32
N LYS A 140 17.57 -2.42 -28.58
CA LYS A 140 17.93 -1.16 -29.22
C LYS A 140 16.72 -0.37 -29.66
N GLY A 141 16.76 0.94 -29.44
CA GLY A 141 15.83 1.87 -30.06
C GLY A 141 15.97 1.93 -31.59
N TYR A 142 15.10 2.74 -32.20
CA TYR A 142 15.07 2.87 -33.67
C TYR A 142 16.41 3.37 -34.29
N SER A 143 17.14 4.18 -33.54
CA SER A 143 18.44 4.72 -33.94
C SER A 143 19.61 3.76 -33.71
N GLY A 144 19.38 2.55 -33.20
CA GLY A 144 20.40 1.59 -32.80
C GLY A 144 21.08 1.86 -31.48
N LYS A 145 20.68 2.90 -30.74
CA LYS A 145 21.14 3.20 -29.38
C LYS A 145 20.47 2.29 -28.34
N ALA A 146 21.16 2.01 -27.25
CA ALA A 146 20.56 1.33 -26.09
C ALA A 146 19.52 2.23 -25.42
N ILE A 147 18.52 1.62 -24.79
CA ILE A 147 17.55 2.33 -23.96
C ILE A 147 18.21 2.73 -22.64
N THR A 148 17.96 3.95 -22.20
CA THR A 148 18.44 4.51 -20.92
C THR A 148 17.29 4.90 -19.98
N ASP A 149 16.11 5.11 -20.55
CA ASP A 149 14.94 5.59 -19.82
C ASP A 149 13.73 4.71 -20.10
N ILE A 150 12.98 4.36 -19.06
CA ILE A 150 11.67 3.72 -19.19
C ILE A 150 10.59 4.62 -18.61
N VAL A 151 9.43 4.66 -19.27
CA VAL A 151 8.26 5.39 -18.79
C VAL A 151 7.12 4.40 -18.57
N ASN A 152 6.77 4.15 -17.31
CA ASN A 152 5.59 3.35 -16.97
C ASN A 152 4.35 4.24 -17.05
N ILE A 153 3.46 3.98 -17.99
CA ILE A 153 2.16 4.67 -18.12
C ILE A 153 1.06 3.74 -17.62
N GLY A 154 0.53 4.04 -16.44
CA GLY A 154 -0.50 3.25 -15.76
C GLY A 154 -1.14 4.08 -14.67
N ILE A 155 -2.26 3.63 -14.10
CA ILE A 155 -2.95 4.32 -13.01
C ILE A 155 -3.40 3.31 -11.93
N GLY A 156 -3.56 3.78 -10.68
CA GLY A 156 -3.94 2.95 -9.55
C GLY A 156 -2.93 1.82 -9.30
N GLY A 157 -3.35 0.57 -9.31
CA GLY A 157 -2.46 -0.58 -9.09
C GLY A 157 -1.37 -0.74 -10.14
N SER A 158 -1.55 -0.22 -11.35
CA SER A 158 -0.54 -0.23 -12.41
C SER A 158 0.53 0.88 -12.27
N ASP A 159 0.39 1.75 -11.26
CA ASP A 159 1.30 2.85 -10.94
C ASP A 159 1.86 2.75 -9.52
N LEU A 160 0.97 2.73 -8.51
CA LEU A 160 1.35 2.92 -7.11
C LEU A 160 2.33 1.86 -6.59
N GLY A 161 2.09 0.57 -6.89
CA GLY A 161 2.98 -0.51 -6.50
C GLY A 161 4.34 -0.43 -7.19
N PRO A 162 4.39 -0.39 -8.53
CA PRO A 162 5.63 -0.20 -9.27
C PRO A 162 6.44 1.02 -8.85
N LEU A 163 5.80 2.19 -8.70
CA LEU A 163 6.45 3.41 -8.23
C LEU A 163 7.04 3.24 -6.83
N MET A 164 6.24 2.73 -5.88
CA MET A 164 6.68 2.55 -4.49
C MET A 164 7.89 1.61 -4.40
N VAL A 165 7.84 0.44 -5.05
CA VAL A 165 8.93 -0.53 -5.01
C VAL A 165 10.19 0.02 -5.71
N THR A 166 10.02 0.69 -6.83
CA THR A 166 11.14 1.26 -7.58
C THR A 166 11.85 2.34 -6.76
N GLU A 167 11.11 3.25 -6.10
CA GLU A 167 11.69 4.27 -5.21
C GLU A 167 12.33 3.63 -3.97
N ALA A 168 11.68 2.63 -3.35
CA ALA A 168 12.21 1.93 -2.18
C ALA A 168 13.52 1.19 -2.47
N LEU A 169 13.66 0.66 -3.68
CA LEU A 169 14.84 -0.10 -4.11
C LEU A 169 15.81 0.71 -5.00
N LYS A 170 15.78 2.02 -4.89
CA LYS A 170 16.69 2.91 -5.64
C LYS A 170 18.18 2.56 -5.48
N PRO A 171 18.69 2.07 -4.34
CA PRO A 171 20.09 1.59 -4.22
C PRO A 171 20.43 0.40 -5.15
N TYR A 172 19.42 -0.28 -5.70
CA TYR A 172 19.56 -1.44 -6.59
C TYR A 172 19.35 -1.09 -8.06
N TRP A 173 19.08 0.17 -8.42
CA TRP A 173 18.92 0.57 -9.80
C TRP A 173 20.14 0.22 -10.63
N LYS A 174 19.88 -0.26 -11.83
CA LYS A 174 20.88 -0.51 -12.86
C LYS A 174 21.11 0.76 -13.70
N ASN A 175 21.38 0.61 -14.97
CA ASN A 175 21.63 1.69 -15.93
C ASN A 175 20.36 2.22 -16.63
N ILE A 176 19.19 1.93 -16.10
CA ILE A 176 17.88 2.37 -16.60
C ILE A 176 17.26 3.34 -15.60
N THR A 177 16.88 4.51 -16.08
CA THR A 177 16.16 5.51 -15.28
C THR A 177 14.66 5.34 -15.44
N PRO A 178 13.90 5.02 -14.38
CA PRO A 178 12.46 4.88 -14.45
C PRO A 178 11.74 6.23 -14.29
N HIS A 179 10.66 6.38 -15.05
CA HIS A 179 9.68 7.47 -14.94
C HIS A 179 8.29 6.86 -14.84
N PHE A 180 7.39 7.52 -14.11
CA PHE A 180 6.02 7.06 -13.92
C PHE A 180 5.06 8.16 -14.33
N VAL A 181 4.04 7.82 -15.11
CA VAL A 181 2.98 8.73 -15.56
C VAL A 181 1.63 8.08 -15.33
N SER A 182 0.82 8.68 -14.48
CA SER A 182 -0.49 8.14 -14.08
C SER A 182 -1.64 9.10 -14.28
N ASN A 183 -1.47 10.39 -13.91
CA ASN A 183 -2.56 11.37 -13.97
C ASN A 183 -2.86 11.77 -15.42
N VAL A 184 -4.16 11.93 -15.73
CA VAL A 184 -4.63 12.46 -17.03
C VAL A 184 -4.38 13.96 -17.18
N ASP A 185 -4.00 14.67 -16.10
CA ASP A 185 -3.49 16.04 -16.22
C ASP A 185 -2.28 16.06 -17.15
N GLY A 186 -2.42 16.77 -18.26
CA GLY A 186 -1.38 16.89 -19.29
C GLY A 186 -0.03 17.39 -18.77
N THR A 187 0.01 18.06 -17.61
CA THR A 187 1.24 18.48 -16.94
C THR A 187 2.12 17.27 -16.63
N HIS A 188 1.55 16.16 -16.16
CA HIS A 188 2.31 14.98 -15.75
C HIS A 188 3.11 14.38 -16.90
N ILE A 189 2.46 14.12 -18.04
CA ILE A 189 3.14 13.58 -19.23
C ILE A 189 4.07 14.62 -19.86
N ALA A 190 3.66 15.89 -19.96
CA ALA A 190 4.46 16.95 -20.59
C ALA A 190 5.79 17.18 -19.85
N GLU A 191 5.76 17.32 -18.52
CA GLU A 191 6.98 17.52 -17.71
C GLU A 191 7.89 16.29 -17.71
N THR A 192 7.34 15.10 -17.88
CA THR A 192 8.12 13.86 -18.04
C THR A 192 8.83 13.87 -19.41
N LEU A 193 8.09 14.08 -20.49
CA LEU A 193 8.63 14.03 -21.87
C LEU A 193 9.70 15.10 -22.14
N LYS A 194 9.66 16.25 -21.47
CA LYS A 194 10.70 17.29 -21.59
C LYS A 194 12.11 16.82 -21.21
N LYS A 195 12.22 15.82 -20.34
CA LYS A 195 13.48 15.29 -19.82
C LYS A 195 14.04 14.13 -20.65
N LEU A 196 13.28 13.65 -21.62
CA LEU A 196 13.54 12.37 -22.32
C LEU A 196 14.09 12.58 -23.74
N ASN A 197 14.90 11.59 -24.14
CA ASN A 197 15.36 11.46 -25.52
C ASN A 197 14.59 10.33 -26.22
N PRO A 198 13.83 10.60 -27.31
CA PRO A 198 13.03 9.58 -27.98
C PRO A 198 13.84 8.43 -28.54
N GLU A 199 15.15 8.63 -28.84
CA GLU A 199 16.03 7.54 -29.33
C GLU A 199 16.35 6.48 -28.27
N THR A 200 16.26 6.85 -26.97
CA THR A 200 16.68 6.00 -25.84
C THR A 200 15.59 5.78 -24.80
N THR A 201 14.36 6.15 -25.10
CA THR A 201 13.21 6.01 -24.19
C THR A 201 12.33 4.84 -24.62
N LEU A 202 11.92 4.01 -23.65
CA LEU A 202 10.94 2.93 -23.84
C LEU A 202 9.72 3.19 -22.96
N PHE A 203 8.52 3.00 -23.52
CA PHE A 203 7.25 3.16 -22.84
C PHE A 203 6.64 1.80 -22.51
N ILE A 204 6.22 1.61 -21.24
CA ILE A 204 5.50 0.44 -20.75
C ILE A 204 4.06 0.88 -20.51
N ILE A 205 3.12 0.43 -21.38
CA ILE A 205 1.71 0.78 -21.26
C ILE A 205 1.02 -0.28 -20.40
N ALA A 206 0.73 0.05 -19.14
CA ALA A 206 0.20 -0.86 -18.14
C ALA A 206 -1.31 -0.66 -17.94
N SER A 207 -2.11 -1.43 -18.69
CA SER A 207 -3.59 -1.40 -18.59
C SER A 207 -4.18 -2.76 -18.93
N LYS A 208 -4.87 -3.41 -17.97
CA LYS A 208 -5.43 -4.77 -18.12
C LYS A 208 -6.30 -4.89 -19.37
N THR A 209 -7.21 -3.97 -19.58
CA THR A 209 -8.16 -3.97 -20.71
C THR A 209 -7.66 -3.16 -21.91
N PHE A 210 -6.58 -2.40 -21.76
CA PHE A 210 -6.08 -1.43 -22.74
C PHE A 210 -7.13 -0.39 -23.18
N THR A 211 -8.02 -0.02 -22.22
CA THR A 211 -9.13 0.92 -22.44
C THR A 211 -9.29 1.96 -21.34
N THR A 212 -8.43 1.92 -20.30
CA THR A 212 -8.45 2.88 -19.19
C THR A 212 -8.16 4.27 -19.73
N GLN A 213 -9.09 5.21 -19.55
CA GLN A 213 -9.05 6.53 -20.18
C GLN A 213 -7.72 7.27 -19.92
N GLU A 214 -7.32 7.36 -18.67
CA GLU A 214 -6.09 8.08 -18.26
C GLU A 214 -4.85 7.46 -18.92
N THR A 215 -4.74 6.13 -18.84
CA THR A 215 -3.60 5.40 -19.42
C THR A 215 -3.54 5.57 -20.93
N MET A 216 -4.67 5.42 -21.62
CA MET A 216 -4.67 5.51 -23.08
C MET A 216 -4.46 6.94 -23.58
N THR A 217 -4.99 7.95 -22.87
CA THR A 217 -4.74 9.37 -23.20
C THR A 217 -3.25 9.71 -23.10
N ASN A 218 -2.59 9.27 -22.01
CA ASN A 218 -1.16 9.48 -21.83
C ASN A 218 -0.33 8.65 -22.82
N ALA A 219 -0.74 7.42 -23.13
CA ALA A 219 -0.06 6.57 -24.11
C ALA A 219 -0.11 7.15 -25.53
N GLU A 220 -1.25 7.67 -25.96
CA GLU A 220 -1.38 8.33 -27.27
C GLU A 220 -0.55 9.61 -27.33
N SER A 221 -0.51 10.40 -26.25
CA SER A 221 0.33 11.59 -26.13
C SER A 221 1.82 11.24 -26.25
N ALA A 222 2.25 10.19 -25.56
CA ALA A 222 3.63 9.68 -25.65
C ALA A 222 3.96 9.18 -27.05
N LYS A 223 3.03 8.43 -27.68
CA LYS A 223 3.20 7.93 -29.06
C LYS A 223 3.30 9.07 -30.07
N GLN A 224 2.44 10.09 -29.96
CA GLN A 224 2.51 11.25 -30.84
C GLN A 224 3.82 12.03 -30.66
N TRP A 225 4.29 12.23 -29.42
CA TRP A 225 5.58 12.85 -29.13
C TRP A 225 6.73 12.06 -29.76
N PHE A 226 6.70 10.72 -29.66
CA PHE A 226 7.69 9.84 -30.25
C PHE A 226 7.68 9.92 -31.79
N LEU A 227 6.51 9.78 -32.43
CA LEU A 227 6.35 9.80 -33.89
C LEU A 227 6.72 11.15 -34.50
N ASN A 228 6.54 12.26 -33.80
CA ASN A 228 6.99 13.58 -34.24
C ASN A 228 8.53 13.67 -34.39
N LYS A 229 9.28 12.70 -33.81
CA LYS A 229 10.75 12.66 -33.91
C LYS A 229 11.25 11.62 -34.91
N THR A 230 10.59 10.45 -35.01
CA THR A 230 11.05 9.36 -35.90
C THR A 230 10.41 9.43 -37.28
N ALA A 231 9.20 9.96 -37.39
CA ALA A 231 8.37 9.97 -38.60
C ALA A 231 8.05 8.56 -39.19
N ASN A 232 8.46 7.47 -38.52
CA ASN A 232 8.23 6.10 -38.99
C ASN A 232 7.38 5.32 -37.97
N ALA A 233 6.14 5.00 -38.34
CA ALA A 233 5.21 4.27 -37.47
C ALA A 233 5.72 2.87 -37.06
N GLY A 234 6.54 2.20 -37.87
CA GLY A 234 7.13 0.90 -37.57
C GLY A 234 8.09 0.91 -36.35
N ASP A 235 8.61 2.09 -35.99
CA ASP A 235 9.54 2.21 -34.86
C ASP A 235 8.84 2.12 -33.51
N VAL A 236 7.49 2.21 -33.44
CA VAL A 236 6.71 2.01 -32.22
C VAL A 236 7.02 0.66 -31.59
N SER A 237 7.17 -0.39 -32.38
CA SER A 237 7.48 -1.75 -31.89
C SER A 237 8.79 -1.87 -31.12
N LYS A 238 9.72 -0.92 -31.27
CA LYS A 238 11.02 -0.89 -30.58
C LYS A 238 10.99 -0.06 -29.29
N HIS A 239 9.98 0.79 -29.12
CA HIS A 239 9.91 1.76 -28.04
C HIS A 239 8.67 1.65 -27.17
N PHE A 240 7.74 0.75 -27.51
CA PHE A 240 6.52 0.54 -26.76
C PHE A 240 6.31 -0.94 -26.48
N VAL A 241 6.03 -1.27 -25.21
CA VAL A 241 5.61 -2.60 -24.76
C VAL A 241 4.33 -2.46 -23.97
N ALA A 242 3.55 -3.52 -23.89
CA ALA A 242 2.25 -3.50 -23.21
C ALA A 242 2.19 -4.53 -22.10
N VAL A 243 1.61 -4.14 -20.97
CA VAL A 243 1.16 -5.05 -19.91
C VAL A 243 -0.37 -5.09 -19.96
N SER A 244 -0.94 -6.11 -20.60
CA SER A 244 -2.37 -6.15 -20.92
C SER A 244 -2.85 -7.58 -21.21
N THR A 245 -4.18 -7.76 -21.21
CA THR A 245 -4.84 -8.99 -21.69
C THR A 245 -5.51 -8.81 -23.06
N ASN A 246 -5.52 -7.59 -23.62
CA ASN A 246 -6.25 -7.25 -24.84
C ASN A 246 -5.32 -7.16 -26.06
N THR A 247 -4.97 -8.31 -26.62
CA THR A 247 -4.04 -8.40 -27.78
C THR A 247 -4.52 -7.56 -28.97
N LYS A 248 -5.83 -7.53 -29.26
CA LYS A 248 -6.35 -6.77 -30.41
C LYS A 248 -6.09 -5.25 -30.24
N ALA A 249 -6.39 -4.70 -29.09
CA ALA A 249 -6.17 -3.27 -28.82
C ALA A 249 -4.66 -2.93 -28.83
N VAL A 250 -3.83 -3.77 -28.23
CA VAL A 250 -2.37 -3.63 -28.19
C VAL A 250 -1.78 -3.62 -29.61
N THR A 251 -2.18 -4.57 -30.46
CA THR A 251 -1.73 -4.63 -31.87
C THR A 251 -2.22 -3.42 -32.68
N THR A 252 -3.46 -2.99 -32.46
CA THR A 252 -4.00 -1.78 -33.13
C THR A 252 -3.24 -0.51 -32.73
N PHE A 253 -2.73 -0.44 -31.50
CA PHE A 253 -1.87 0.67 -31.05
C PHE A 253 -0.51 0.66 -31.76
N GLY A 254 -0.06 -0.47 -32.31
CA GLY A 254 1.22 -0.63 -33.02
C GLY A 254 2.30 -1.35 -32.20
N ILE A 255 1.92 -1.96 -31.07
CA ILE A 255 2.81 -2.79 -30.26
C ILE A 255 2.75 -4.23 -30.80
N ALA A 256 3.93 -4.83 -31.03
CA ALA A 256 4.03 -6.19 -31.51
C ALA A 256 3.55 -7.19 -30.42
N PRO A 257 2.85 -8.29 -30.79
CA PRO A 257 2.33 -9.25 -29.80
C PRO A 257 3.40 -9.86 -28.89
N GLU A 258 4.61 -10.06 -29.38
CA GLU A 258 5.75 -10.56 -28.61
C GLU A 258 6.23 -9.58 -27.54
N ASN A 259 5.86 -8.31 -27.65
CA ASN A 259 6.14 -7.24 -26.68
C ASN A 259 4.99 -7.03 -25.70
N MET A 260 4.07 -7.98 -25.62
CA MET A 260 2.94 -7.97 -24.72
C MET A 260 3.17 -8.93 -23.55
N PHE A 261 3.01 -8.43 -22.34
CA PHE A 261 3.13 -9.17 -21.08
C PHE A 261 1.75 -9.33 -20.49
N VAL A 262 1.26 -10.55 -20.39
CA VAL A 262 -0.07 -10.84 -19.87
C VAL A 262 -0.06 -11.02 -18.35
N PHE A 263 -1.22 -10.84 -17.74
CA PHE A 263 -1.54 -11.25 -16.38
C PHE A 263 -3.02 -11.66 -16.31
N TRP A 264 -3.48 -12.15 -15.18
CA TRP A 264 -4.73 -12.89 -15.11
C TRP A 264 -5.84 -12.09 -14.42
N ASP A 265 -7.09 -12.54 -14.56
CA ASP A 265 -8.25 -11.93 -13.95
C ASP A 265 -8.33 -12.16 -12.43
N TRP A 266 -7.69 -13.23 -11.93
CA TRP A 266 -7.53 -13.51 -10.50
C TRP A 266 -6.46 -12.63 -9.82
N VAL A 267 -5.87 -11.68 -10.54
CA VAL A 267 -4.98 -10.65 -9.98
C VAL A 267 -5.75 -9.34 -9.84
N GLY A 268 -5.99 -8.92 -8.60
CA GLY A 268 -6.53 -7.60 -8.29
C GLY A 268 -5.54 -6.48 -8.60
N GLY A 269 -6.02 -5.33 -9.09
CA GLY A 269 -5.14 -4.21 -9.49
C GLY A 269 -4.16 -3.76 -8.40
N ARG A 270 -4.64 -3.52 -7.19
CA ARG A 270 -3.83 -3.07 -6.03
C ARG A 270 -2.90 -4.14 -5.45
N TYR A 271 -3.01 -5.39 -5.91
CA TYR A 271 -2.16 -6.54 -5.55
C TYR A 271 -1.30 -7.02 -6.72
N SER A 272 -1.21 -6.25 -7.81
CA SER A 272 -0.65 -6.72 -9.08
C SER A 272 0.84 -6.50 -9.25
N LEU A 273 1.53 -5.79 -8.37
CA LEU A 273 2.96 -5.48 -8.49
C LEU A 273 3.85 -6.73 -8.66
N TRP A 274 3.38 -7.89 -8.20
CA TRP A 274 4.06 -9.19 -8.28
C TRP A 274 3.95 -9.85 -9.67
N SER A 275 3.02 -9.38 -10.51
CA SER A 275 2.77 -9.87 -11.88
C SER A 275 3.64 -9.14 -12.90
N SER A 276 3.29 -9.27 -14.18
CA SER A 276 3.89 -8.46 -15.26
C SER A 276 3.73 -6.94 -15.08
N ILE A 277 2.82 -6.47 -14.22
CA ILE A 277 2.75 -5.07 -13.78
C ILE A 277 4.09 -4.63 -13.15
N GLY A 278 4.83 -5.54 -12.53
CA GLY A 278 6.18 -5.30 -12.02
C GLY A 278 7.29 -5.26 -13.09
N LEU A 279 6.96 -5.26 -14.37
CA LEU A 279 7.96 -5.20 -15.44
C LEU A 279 8.89 -3.99 -15.33
N SER A 280 8.34 -2.81 -15.00
CA SER A 280 9.12 -1.60 -14.77
C SER A 280 10.10 -1.74 -13.60
N ILE A 281 9.70 -2.46 -12.54
CA ILE A 281 10.59 -2.80 -11.42
C ILE A 281 11.74 -3.66 -11.91
N ALA A 282 11.44 -4.80 -12.57
CA ALA A 282 12.45 -5.73 -13.09
C ALA A 282 13.43 -5.05 -14.04
N CYS A 283 12.94 -4.17 -14.93
CA CYS A 283 13.76 -3.38 -15.85
C CYS A 283 14.69 -2.38 -15.14
N THR A 284 14.30 -1.91 -13.95
CA THR A 284 15.07 -0.91 -13.21
C THR A 284 16.09 -1.52 -12.27
N ILE A 285 15.68 -2.48 -11.43
CA ILE A 285 16.55 -3.08 -10.42
C ILE A 285 17.24 -4.37 -10.87
N GLY A 286 16.86 -4.90 -12.03
CA GLY A 286 17.29 -6.21 -12.55
C GLY A 286 16.41 -7.35 -12.04
N PHE A 287 16.25 -8.38 -12.87
CA PHE A 287 15.32 -9.48 -12.58
C PHE A 287 15.71 -10.28 -11.33
N GLU A 288 17.00 -10.45 -11.07
CA GLU A 288 17.48 -11.13 -9.85
C GLU A 288 16.97 -10.46 -8.56
N ASN A 289 17.02 -9.13 -8.50
CA ASN A 289 16.49 -8.38 -7.37
C ASN A 289 14.95 -8.44 -7.31
N PHE A 290 14.28 -8.52 -8.48
CA PHE A 290 12.83 -8.75 -8.53
C PHE A 290 12.48 -10.15 -8.01
N GLU A 291 13.25 -11.18 -8.31
CA GLU A 291 13.08 -12.52 -7.72
C GLU A 291 13.29 -12.52 -6.21
N GLN A 292 14.25 -11.77 -5.68
CA GLN A 292 14.43 -11.61 -4.23
C GLN A 292 13.23 -10.92 -3.57
N LEU A 293 12.59 -9.95 -4.26
CA LEU A 293 11.35 -9.34 -3.80
C LEU A 293 10.22 -10.38 -3.69
N LEU A 294 10.08 -11.23 -4.73
CA LEU A 294 9.11 -12.34 -4.72
C LEU A 294 9.41 -13.35 -3.62
N GLU A 295 10.69 -13.68 -3.41
CA GLU A 295 11.13 -14.62 -2.37
C GLU A 295 10.77 -14.10 -0.96
N GLY A 296 11.02 -12.83 -0.68
CA GLY A 296 10.67 -12.24 0.61
C GLY A 296 9.16 -12.30 0.89
N ALA A 297 8.36 -12.02 -0.13
CA ALA A 297 6.92 -12.12 -0.03
C ALA A 297 6.44 -13.58 0.11
N HIS A 298 7.08 -14.52 -0.58
CA HIS A 298 6.81 -15.96 -0.42
C HIS A 298 7.09 -16.46 1.00
N GLN A 299 8.16 -15.98 1.63
CA GLN A 299 8.46 -16.32 3.02
C GLN A 299 7.39 -15.78 3.98
N ALA A 300 6.90 -14.57 3.74
CA ALA A 300 5.78 -14.01 4.48
C ALA A 300 4.46 -14.78 4.24
N ASP A 301 4.20 -15.26 3.01
CA ASP A 301 3.06 -16.13 2.69
C ASP A 301 3.11 -17.44 3.47
N ASN A 302 4.28 -18.08 3.54
CA ASN A 302 4.47 -19.31 4.27
C ASN A 302 4.29 -19.10 5.78
N HIS A 303 4.81 -18.02 6.32
CA HIS A 303 4.58 -17.61 7.70
C HIS A 303 3.08 -17.40 7.97
N PHE A 304 2.39 -16.64 7.13
CA PHE A 304 0.96 -16.36 7.25
C PHE A 304 0.11 -17.63 7.19
N LYS A 305 0.44 -18.55 6.30
CA LYS A 305 -0.31 -19.82 6.12
C LYS A 305 -0.16 -20.78 7.28
N ASN A 306 1.04 -20.87 7.89
CA ASN A 306 1.43 -21.98 8.74
C ASN A 306 1.55 -21.64 10.23
N GLU A 307 1.86 -20.36 10.58
CA GLU A 307 2.01 -20.01 11.99
C GLU A 307 0.66 -19.94 12.72
N PRO A 308 0.61 -20.32 13.99
CA PRO A 308 -0.57 -20.11 14.82
C PRO A 308 -0.84 -18.61 14.99
N PHE A 309 -2.09 -18.22 15.18
CA PHE A 309 -2.52 -16.80 15.09
C PHE A 309 -1.77 -15.89 16.05
N GLU A 310 -1.46 -16.34 17.25
CA GLU A 310 -0.71 -15.59 18.27
C GLU A 310 0.76 -15.34 17.88
N LYS A 311 1.29 -16.07 16.92
CA LYS A 311 2.67 -15.92 16.39
C LYS A 311 2.71 -15.42 14.95
N ASN A 312 1.56 -15.16 14.37
CA ASN A 312 1.39 -14.81 12.97
C ASN A 312 1.41 -13.30 12.80
N ILE A 313 2.48 -12.75 12.25
CA ILE A 313 2.70 -11.29 12.12
C ILE A 313 1.50 -10.58 11.46
N PRO A 314 1.05 -10.93 10.25
CA PRO A 314 -0.12 -10.31 9.65
C PRO A 314 -1.39 -10.39 10.50
N VAL A 315 -1.63 -11.52 11.16
CA VAL A 315 -2.81 -11.71 12.00
C VAL A 315 -2.74 -10.81 13.22
N VAL A 316 -1.63 -10.78 13.93
CA VAL A 316 -1.46 -9.92 15.12
C VAL A 316 -1.62 -8.44 14.75
N LEU A 317 -1.00 -7.97 13.67
CA LEU A 317 -1.16 -6.59 13.20
C LEU A 317 -2.61 -6.27 12.80
N ALA A 318 -3.32 -7.22 12.18
CA ALA A 318 -4.73 -7.05 11.83
C ALA A 318 -5.63 -6.96 13.07
N LEU A 319 -5.41 -7.84 14.05
CA LEU A 319 -6.15 -7.88 15.31
C LEU A 319 -5.96 -6.61 16.14
N LEU A 320 -4.74 -6.08 16.19
CA LEU A 320 -4.46 -4.77 16.80
C LEU A 320 -5.22 -3.65 16.07
N GLY A 321 -5.24 -3.66 14.73
CA GLY A 321 -6.02 -2.70 13.95
C GLY A 321 -7.52 -2.78 14.27
N ILE A 322 -8.08 -3.99 14.35
CA ILE A 322 -9.50 -4.20 14.73
C ILE A 322 -9.76 -3.69 16.15
N TRP A 323 -8.85 -3.97 17.09
CA TRP A 323 -8.95 -3.50 18.47
C TRP A 323 -9.08 -1.98 18.54
N TYR A 324 -8.23 -1.25 17.82
CA TYR A 324 -8.30 0.21 17.83
C TYR A 324 -9.46 0.77 17.03
N VAL A 325 -9.78 0.23 15.87
CA VAL A 325 -10.87 0.72 15.01
C VAL A 325 -12.22 0.49 15.68
N ASN A 326 -12.45 -0.69 16.24
CA ASN A 326 -13.80 -1.08 16.68
C ASN A 326 -14.07 -0.85 18.17
N PHE A 327 -13.05 -0.76 19.00
CA PHE A 327 -13.24 -0.56 20.44
C PHE A 327 -12.73 0.81 20.91
N PHE A 328 -11.63 1.34 20.34
CA PHE A 328 -11.11 2.69 20.65
C PHE A 328 -11.59 3.77 19.68
N ASP A 329 -12.45 3.46 18.73
CA ASP A 329 -12.98 4.40 17.73
C ASP A 329 -11.89 5.11 16.90
N ALA A 330 -10.79 4.41 16.61
CA ALA A 330 -9.71 4.95 15.79
C ALA A 330 -10.12 4.98 14.31
N SER A 331 -10.34 6.16 13.77
CA SER A 331 -10.76 6.35 12.37
C SER A 331 -9.60 6.35 11.36
N SER A 332 -8.36 6.39 11.84
CA SER A 332 -7.16 6.39 10.98
C SER A 332 -6.01 5.61 11.61
N GLU A 333 -5.08 5.19 10.76
CA GLU A 333 -3.83 4.53 11.15
C GLU A 333 -2.69 5.19 10.37
N ALA A 334 -1.59 5.53 11.06
CA ALA A 334 -0.43 6.18 10.47
C ALA A 334 0.70 5.17 10.21
N ILE A 335 1.30 5.20 9.02
CA ILE A 335 2.49 4.45 8.66
C ILE A 335 3.66 5.42 8.53
N LEU A 336 4.63 5.32 9.44
CA LEU A 336 5.68 6.31 9.66
C LEU A 336 7.07 5.68 9.43
N PRO A 337 7.53 5.58 8.17
CA PRO A 337 8.84 5.03 7.88
C PRO A 337 9.97 6.00 8.24
N TYR A 338 10.94 5.56 9.02
CA TYR A 338 12.21 6.25 9.29
C TYR A 338 13.28 5.77 8.30
N ASP A 339 12.90 5.84 7.02
CA ASP A 339 13.75 5.60 5.86
C ASP A 339 13.18 6.38 4.67
N GLN A 340 13.98 7.29 4.10
CA GLN A 340 13.55 8.13 2.97
C GLN A 340 13.15 7.28 1.75
N TYR A 341 13.75 6.13 1.55
CA TYR A 341 13.38 5.23 0.45
C TYR A 341 11.95 4.69 0.56
N LEU A 342 11.38 4.64 1.77
CA LEU A 342 10.01 4.20 2.00
C LEU A 342 8.96 5.34 1.93
N HIS A 343 9.31 6.51 1.40
CA HIS A 343 8.41 7.68 1.36
C HIS A 343 7.09 7.43 0.60
N ARG A 344 7.04 6.44 -0.30
CA ARG A 344 5.81 6.04 -1.01
C ARG A 344 5.05 4.90 -0.35
N PHE A 345 5.57 4.32 0.73
CA PHE A 345 5.00 3.11 1.35
C PHE A 345 3.59 3.34 1.90
N ALA A 346 3.38 4.42 2.67
CA ALA A 346 2.05 4.80 3.16
C ALA A 346 1.06 5.06 2.00
N ALA A 347 1.49 5.80 0.96
CA ALA A 347 0.67 6.10 -0.20
C ALA A 347 0.24 4.86 -0.99
N TYR A 348 1.09 3.83 -1.07
CA TYR A 348 0.73 2.54 -1.66
C TYR A 348 -0.38 1.85 -0.86
N PHE A 349 -0.26 1.83 0.46
CA PHE A 349 -1.26 1.19 1.33
C PHE A 349 -2.53 2.02 1.54
N GLN A 350 -2.55 3.30 1.14
CA GLN A 350 -3.82 4.02 1.00
C GLN A 350 -4.76 3.26 0.05
N GLN A 351 -4.29 2.93 -1.15
CA GLN A 351 -5.10 2.12 -2.07
C GLN A 351 -5.27 0.70 -1.50
N GLY A 352 -4.20 0.05 -1.05
CA GLY A 352 -4.23 -1.31 -0.54
C GLY A 352 -5.31 -1.53 0.51
N ASN A 353 -5.39 -0.68 1.53
CA ASN A 353 -6.34 -0.81 2.63
C ASN A 353 -7.71 -0.15 2.32
N MET A 354 -7.72 1.14 1.93
CA MET A 354 -8.96 1.90 1.87
C MET A 354 -9.88 1.41 0.74
N GLU A 355 -9.33 1.01 -0.40
CA GLU A 355 -10.10 0.42 -1.51
C GLU A 355 -10.58 -1.00 -1.17
N SER A 356 -9.78 -1.77 -0.38
CA SER A 356 -10.15 -3.12 0.03
C SER A 356 -11.20 -3.13 1.14
N ASN A 357 -10.97 -2.40 2.21
CA ASN A 357 -11.74 -2.51 3.44
C ASN A 357 -12.68 -1.33 3.72
N GLY A 358 -12.66 -0.28 2.89
CA GLY A 358 -13.63 0.82 2.94
C GLY A 358 -14.98 0.39 2.38
N LYS A 359 -15.69 -0.48 3.11
CA LYS A 359 -16.98 -1.07 2.72
C LYS A 359 -18.07 -0.72 3.74
N SER A 360 -19.33 -0.69 3.29
CA SER A 360 -20.49 -0.35 4.12
C SER A 360 -21.52 -1.49 4.22
N VAL A 361 -21.26 -2.63 3.57
CA VAL A 361 -22.14 -3.80 3.59
C VAL A 361 -21.32 -5.07 3.79
N ASN A 362 -21.91 -6.04 4.51
CA ASN A 362 -21.31 -7.36 4.72
C ASN A 362 -21.39 -8.24 3.47
N ARG A 363 -20.88 -9.49 3.56
CA ARG A 363 -20.89 -10.45 2.45
C ARG A 363 -22.29 -10.90 2.02
N GLU A 364 -23.31 -10.63 2.80
CA GLU A 364 -24.73 -10.89 2.48
C GLU A 364 -25.44 -9.66 1.91
N GLY A 365 -24.75 -8.50 1.83
CA GLY A 365 -25.29 -7.25 1.32
C GLY A 365 -26.06 -6.42 2.37
N HIS A 366 -25.97 -6.77 3.65
CA HIS A 366 -26.60 -6.04 4.74
C HIS A 366 -25.66 -4.95 5.28
N ALA A 367 -26.21 -3.78 5.63
CA ALA A 367 -25.47 -2.76 6.35
C ALA A 367 -25.11 -3.27 7.76
N PHE A 368 -23.93 -2.92 8.24
CA PHE A 368 -23.45 -3.26 9.59
C PHE A 368 -23.28 -2.01 10.46
N HIS A 369 -23.12 -2.21 11.78
CA HIS A 369 -23.07 -1.13 12.77
C HIS A 369 -21.67 -0.91 13.37
N TYR A 370 -20.65 -1.57 12.85
CA TYR A 370 -19.25 -1.41 13.23
C TYR A 370 -18.46 -0.72 12.13
N GLN A 371 -17.28 -0.23 12.46
CA GLN A 371 -16.41 0.46 11.52
C GLN A 371 -15.51 -0.52 10.76
N THR A 372 -15.15 -0.15 9.53
CA THR A 372 -14.19 -0.88 8.68
C THR A 372 -13.23 0.10 8.03
N GLY A 373 -12.11 -0.38 7.53
CA GLY A 373 -11.21 0.36 6.64
C GLY A 373 -10.77 1.74 7.17
N PRO A 374 -9.87 1.81 8.16
CA PRO A 374 -9.35 3.09 8.65
C PRO A 374 -8.66 3.87 7.54
N VAL A 375 -8.64 5.19 7.65
CA VAL A 375 -7.87 6.06 6.75
C VAL A 375 -6.39 5.81 6.97
N ILE A 376 -5.69 5.36 5.94
CA ILE A 376 -4.23 5.15 5.98
C ILE A 376 -3.53 6.42 5.50
N TRP A 377 -2.54 6.87 6.26
CA TRP A 377 -1.73 8.04 5.93
C TRP A 377 -0.34 7.95 6.58
N GLY A 378 0.56 8.82 6.21
CA GLY A 378 1.86 8.91 6.83
C GLY A 378 2.92 9.51 5.91
N GLU A 379 4.01 9.93 6.52
CA GLU A 379 5.19 10.50 5.87
C GLU A 379 6.45 9.99 6.56
N PRO A 380 7.61 10.02 5.90
CA PRO A 380 8.86 9.64 6.55
C PRO A 380 9.19 10.49 7.79
N GLY A 381 9.68 9.84 8.84
CA GLY A 381 10.44 10.50 9.88
C GLY A 381 11.80 11.01 9.29
N THR A 382 12.30 12.17 9.67
CA THR A 382 11.81 13.10 10.70
C THR A 382 10.82 14.15 10.14
N ASN A 383 10.58 14.19 8.83
CA ASN A 383 9.72 15.20 8.20
C ASN A 383 8.31 15.19 8.82
N GLY A 384 7.72 14.02 9.04
CA GLY A 384 6.42 13.88 9.68
C GLY A 384 6.34 14.55 11.06
N GLN A 385 7.46 14.52 11.84
CA GLN A 385 7.51 15.17 13.15
C GLN A 385 7.29 16.69 13.08
N HIS A 386 7.69 17.31 11.97
CA HIS A 386 7.54 18.75 11.72
C HIS A 386 6.26 19.09 10.96
N ALA A 387 5.40 18.11 10.66
CA ALA A 387 4.17 18.29 9.91
C ALA A 387 2.90 18.03 10.76
N PHE A 388 2.82 16.88 11.43
CA PHE A 388 1.56 16.43 12.06
C PHE A 388 1.71 15.74 13.42
N TYR A 389 2.90 15.61 13.99
CA TYR A 389 3.08 14.95 15.28
C TYR A 389 2.42 15.71 16.44
N GLN A 390 2.18 17.01 16.32
CA GLN A 390 1.37 17.77 17.26
C GLN A 390 0.00 17.10 17.47
N LEU A 391 -0.65 16.66 16.38
CA LEU A 391 -1.93 15.97 16.45
C LEU A 391 -1.81 14.60 17.13
N ILE A 392 -0.75 13.84 16.82
CA ILE A 392 -0.56 12.50 17.38
C ILE A 392 -0.31 12.58 18.88
N HIS A 393 0.54 13.51 19.33
CA HIS A 393 0.88 13.67 20.75
C HIS A 393 -0.22 14.30 21.59
N GLN A 394 -0.78 15.43 21.15
CA GLN A 394 -1.69 16.26 21.97
C GLN A 394 -3.10 16.41 21.37
N GLY A 395 -3.37 15.82 20.21
CA GLY A 395 -4.71 15.86 19.61
C GLY A 395 -5.70 14.95 20.36
N THR A 396 -6.97 15.15 20.04
CA THR A 396 -8.09 14.41 20.65
C THR A 396 -8.38 13.06 19.99
N LYS A 397 -7.63 12.69 18.93
CA LYS A 397 -7.84 11.46 18.17
C LYS A 397 -6.90 10.35 18.63
N MET A 398 -7.43 9.14 18.75
CA MET A 398 -6.61 7.92 18.84
C MET A 398 -6.09 7.60 17.45
N ILE A 399 -4.78 7.53 17.29
CA ILE A 399 -4.11 7.24 16.00
C ILE A 399 -3.05 6.17 16.25
N PRO A 400 -3.35 4.88 16.02
CA PRO A 400 -2.34 3.83 16.03
C PRO A 400 -1.28 4.12 14.96
N CYS A 401 -0.01 3.90 15.30
CA CYS A 401 1.09 4.23 14.42
C CYS A 401 2.02 3.03 14.23
N ASP A 402 2.36 2.75 12.96
CA ASP A 402 3.41 1.80 12.59
C ASP A 402 4.72 2.56 12.30
N PHE A 403 5.71 2.43 13.16
CA PHE A 403 7.05 2.98 12.98
C PHE A 403 7.93 1.94 12.30
N ILE A 404 8.55 2.28 11.15
CA ILE A 404 9.30 1.33 10.33
C ILE A 404 10.71 1.86 10.12
N ALA A 405 11.76 1.09 10.46
CA ALA A 405 13.15 1.55 10.32
C ALA A 405 14.13 0.41 9.98
N PRO A 406 15.16 0.66 9.16
CA PRO A 406 16.32 -0.21 9.01
C PRO A 406 17.35 0.05 10.11
N ALA A 407 18.02 -0.99 10.60
CA ALA A 407 19.17 -0.84 11.48
C ALA A 407 20.43 -0.33 10.75
N ILE A 408 20.52 -0.59 9.44
CA ILE A 408 21.66 -0.23 8.59
C ILE A 408 21.17 0.58 7.39
N SER A 409 21.69 1.81 7.25
CA SER A 409 21.42 2.66 6.09
C SER A 409 22.17 2.19 4.84
N HIS A 410 21.59 2.42 3.66
CA HIS A 410 22.31 2.32 2.38
C HIS A 410 23.33 3.46 2.19
N ASN A 411 23.16 4.58 2.88
CA ASN A 411 23.99 5.78 2.75
C ASN A 411 24.59 6.13 4.12
N PRO A 412 25.74 5.53 4.50
CA PRO A 412 26.37 5.78 5.78
C PRO A 412 27.12 7.12 5.76
N ILE A 413 26.39 8.22 5.96
CA ILE A 413 26.94 9.58 5.99
C ILE A 413 27.05 10.02 7.45
N SER A 414 28.28 10.08 7.98
CA SER A 414 28.56 10.51 9.36
C SER A 414 27.55 9.88 10.36
N ASP A 415 26.96 10.69 11.25
CA ASP A 415 26.01 10.29 12.30
C ASP A 415 24.52 10.48 11.89
N HIS A 416 24.23 10.66 10.59
CA HIS A 416 22.87 10.90 10.11
C HIS A 416 21.91 9.79 10.51
N HIS A 417 22.33 8.53 10.34
CA HIS A 417 21.48 7.38 10.65
C HIS A 417 21.21 7.23 12.15
N ASP A 418 22.23 7.45 12.99
CA ASP A 418 22.08 7.41 14.45
C ASP A 418 21.11 8.51 14.92
N LYS A 419 21.19 9.71 14.36
CA LYS A 419 20.23 10.80 14.63
C LYS A 419 18.82 10.43 14.18
N LEU A 420 18.65 9.80 13.02
CA LEU A 420 17.36 9.33 12.55
C LEU A 420 16.77 8.28 13.50
N LEU A 421 17.55 7.27 13.87
CA LEU A 421 17.11 6.20 14.77
C LEU A 421 16.87 6.69 16.19
N SER A 422 17.66 7.65 16.69
CA SER A 422 17.40 8.27 18.01
C SER A 422 16.00 8.91 18.05
N ASN A 423 15.58 9.56 16.96
CA ASN A 423 14.21 10.08 16.84
C ASN A 423 13.16 8.97 16.75
N TYR A 424 13.42 7.91 15.99
CA TYR A 424 12.54 6.74 15.91
C TYR A 424 12.26 6.15 17.30
N PHE A 425 13.28 5.90 18.11
CA PHE A 425 13.12 5.37 19.47
C PHE A 425 12.47 6.38 20.41
N ALA A 426 12.92 7.64 20.38
CA ALA A 426 12.40 8.69 21.25
C ALA A 426 10.92 8.98 21.02
N GLN A 427 10.46 8.97 19.74
CA GLN A 427 9.05 9.24 19.44
C GLN A 427 8.13 8.12 19.93
N THR A 428 8.50 6.85 19.76
CA THR A 428 7.69 5.73 20.27
C THR A 428 7.66 5.72 21.81
N GLU A 429 8.74 6.11 22.48
CA GLU A 429 8.79 6.26 23.93
C GLU A 429 7.93 7.44 24.40
N ALA A 430 8.07 8.60 23.78
CA ALA A 430 7.30 9.79 24.13
C ALA A 430 5.80 9.61 23.91
N LEU A 431 5.39 8.93 22.84
CA LEU A 431 3.98 8.61 22.57
C LEU A 431 3.39 7.67 23.63
N MET A 432 4.18 6.71 24.11
CA MET A 432 3.77 5.80 25.18
C MET A 432 3.72 6.51 26.53
N MET A 433 4.81 7.16 26.90
CA MET A 433 5.00 7.73 28.25
C MET A 433 4.22 9.02 28.49
N GLY A 434 4.19 9.91 27.47
CA GLY A 434 3.72 11.28 27.69
C GLY A 434 4.59 12.06 28.69
N LYS A 435 4.03 13.12 29.26
CA LYS A 435 4.61 13.95 30.33
C LYS A 435 3.50 14.41 31.27
N THR A 436 3.58 14.07 32.55
CA THR A 436 2.56 14.37 33.56
C THR A 436 2.58 15.86 33.96
N GLU A 437 1.52 16.29 34.67
CA GLU A 437 1.46 17.66 35.26
C GLU A 437 2.59 17.90 36.24
N GLU A 438 2.94 16.91 37.07
CA GLU A 438 4.01 16.97 38.07
C GLU A 438 5.38 17.13 37.40
N GLU A 439 5.64 16.36 36.34
CA GLU A 439 6.87 16.47 35.55
C GLU A 439 6.98 17.86 34.90
N VAL A 440 5.88 18.38 34.33
CA VAL A 440 5.85 19.72 33.73
C VAL A 440 6.07 20.81 34.77
N LYS A 441 5.42 20.72 35.94
CA LYS A 441 5.63 21.68 37.05
C LYS A 441 7.06 21.69 37.52
N ALA A 442 7.65 20.51 37.69
CA ALA A 442 9.06 20.39 38.11
C ALA A 442 10.02 21.02 37.10
N GLU A 443 9.80 20.76 35.81
CA GLU A 443 10.59 21.32 34.70
C GLU A 443 10.49 22.85 34.66
N LEU A 444 9.27 23.41 34.69
CA LEU A 444 9.04 24.86 34.66
C LEU A 444 9.63 25.56 35.88
N LYS A 445 9.51 24.96 37.06
CA LYS A 445 10.12 25.45 38.30
C LYS A 445 11.67 25.48 38.20
N ALA A 446 12.26 24.40 37.66
CA ALA A 446 13.69 24.32 37.43
C ALA A 446 14.19 25.36 36.40
N ALA A 447 13.34 25.71 35.43
CA ALA A 447 13.58 26.76 34.43
C ALA A 447 13.37 28.19 34.97
N GLY A 448 12.97 28.36 36.25
CA GLY A 448 12.82 29.66 36.92
C GLY A 448 11.50 30.39 36.66
N PHE A 449 10.47 29.69 36.22
CA PHE A 449 9.14 30.27 36.05
C PHE A 449 8.47 30.62 37.40
N SER A 450 7.68 31.70 37.46
CA SER A 450 6.87 32.04 38.61
C SER A 450 5.76 31.02 38.82
N ALA A 451 5.13 30.97 40.00
CA ALA A 451 4.00 30.08 40.28
C ALA A 451 2.84 30.33 39.33
N ASP A 452 2.53 31.59 39.04
CA ASP A 452 1.43 31.97 38.12
C ASP A 452 1.75 31.57 36.68
N ASP A 453 2.98 31.76 36.22
CA ASP A 453 3.42 31.33 34.89
C ASP A 453 3.41 29.79 34.76
N ILE A 454 3.77 29.06 35.82
CA ILE A 454 3.71 27.59 35.82
C ILE A 454 2.26 27.13 35.61
N GLU A 455 1.30 27.67 36.39
CA GLU A 455 -0.12 27.31 36.25
C GLU A 455 -0.68 27.70 34.87
N PHE A 456 -0.23 28.81 34.28
CA PHE A 456 -0.63 29.21 32.93
C PHE A 456 -0.05 28.28 31.86
N HIS A 457 1.24 27.94 31.93
CA HIS A 457 1.92 27.16 30.87
C HIS A 457 1.70 25.65 30.98
N LYS A 458 1.44 25.14 32.18
CA LYS A 458 1.30 23.72 32.48
C LYS A 458 0.35 22.96 31.51
N PRO A 459 -0.91 23.40 31.30
CA PRO A 459 -1.85 22.63 30.47
C PRO A 459 -1.42 22.51 29.01
N TYR A 460 -0.57 23.40 28.51
CA TYR A 460 -0.05 23.38 27.14
C TYR A 460 1.18 22.48 26.96
N ARG A 461 1.79 22.03 28.06
CA ARG A 461 3.03 21.25 28.06
C ARG A 461 2.87 19.83 28.60
N VAL A 462 1.68 19.48 29.05
CA VAL A 462 1.32 18.12 29.40
C VAL A 462 1.09 17.32 28.13
N PHE A 463 1.62 16.11 28.11
CA PHE A 463 1.41 15.13 27.06
C PHE A 463 0.70 13.92 27.67
N ALA A 464 -0.49 13.62 27.22
CA ALA A 464 -1.26 12.52 27.79
C ALA A 464 -0.56 11.17 27.69
N GLY A 465 0.31 10.99 26.69
CA GLY A 465 0.87 9.67 26.40
C GLY A 465 -0.20 8.70 25.94
N ASN A 466 -0.02 7.43 26.26
CA ASN A 466 -0.97 6.35 25.98
C ASN A 466 -1.36 6.26 24.49
N ARG A 467 -0.42 6.58 23.59
CA ARG A 467 -0.57 6.53 22.14
C ARG A 467 0.05 5.25 21.62
N PRO A 468 -0.75 4.33 21.04
CA PRO A 468 -0.25 3.02 20.65
C PRO A 468 0.68 3.09 19.43
N THR A 469 1.76 2.31 19.50
CA THR A 469 2.70 2.18 18.41
C THR A 469 3.16 0.74 18.21
N ASN A 470 3.32 0.33 16.94
CA ASN A 470 4.13 -0.81 16.57
C ASN A 470 5.49 -0.33 16.09
N SER A 471 6.55 -1.04 16.45
CA SER A 471 7.91 -0.77 15.97
C SER A 471 8.35 -1.92 15.07
N ILE A 472 8.56 -1.63 13.80
CA ILE A 472 9.02 -2.60 12.78
C ILE A 472 10.47 -2.27 12.47
N LEU A 473 11.38 -3.08 13.01
CA LEU A 473 12.82 -2.92 12.85
C LEU A 473 13.40 -4.07 12.04
N PHE A 474 14.16 -3.75 11.01
CA PHE A 474 14.83 -4.76 10.18
C PHE A 474 16.29 -4.38 9.90
N LYS A 475 17.10 -5.36 9.50
CA LYS A 475 18.54 -5.16 9.35
C LYS A 475 18.88 -4.10 8.30
N LYS A 476 18.39 -4.23 7.09
CA LYS A 476 18.64 -3.32 5.96
C LYS A 476 17.52 -3.46 4.94
N LEU A 477 17.15 -2.36 4.26
CA LEU A 477 16.13 -2.40 3.21
C LEU A 477 16.69 -3.12 1.96
N THR A 478 16.35 -4.39 1.83
CA THR A 478 16.68 -5.22 0.67
C THR A 478 15.42 -5.56 -0.12
N PRO A 479 15.51 -6.03 -1.37
CA PRO A 479 14.33 -6.51 -2.09
C PRO A 479 13.55 -7.56 -1.30
N GLN A 480 14.24 -8.51 -0.66
CA GLN A 480 13.62 -9.56 0.15
C GLN A 480 12.86 -8.99 1.37
N VAL A 481 13.48 -8.07 2.13
CA VAL A 481 12.82 -7.41 3.26
C VAL A 481 11.60 -6.62 2.80
N LEU A 482 11.71 -5.85 1.71
CA LEU A 482 10.58 -5.10 1.18
C LEU A 482 9.43 -6.02 0.75
N GLY A 483 9.76 -7.14 0.10
CA GLY A 483 8.77 -8.16 -0.28
C GLY A 483 8.00 -8.70 0.92
N SER A 484 8.70 -9.03 2.02
CA SER A 484 8.07 -9.49 3.26
C SER A 484 7.19 -8.41 3.88
N LEU A 485 7.67 -7.16 3.96
CA LEU A 485 6.90 -6.03 4.52
C LEU A 485 5.59 -5.81 3.75
N ILE A 486 5.66 -5.78 2.41
CA ILE A 486 4.45 -5.60 1.58
C ILE A 486 3.47 -6.75 1.83
N ALA A 487 3.93 -7.99 1.84
CA ALA A 487 3.08 -9.15 2.05
C ALA A 487 2.43 -9.16 3.44
N PHE A 488 3.12 -8.69 4.50
CA PHE A 488 2.52 -8.55 5.83
C PHE A 488 1.30 -7.62 5.80
N TYR A 489 1.40 -6.48 5.16
CA TYR A 489 0.28 -5.54 5.06
C TYR A 489 -0.84 -6.05 4.14
N GLU A 490 -0.51 -6.72 3.03
CA GLU A 490 -1.53 -7.35 2.18
C GLU A 490 -2.34 -8.40 2.94
N HIS A 491 -1.68 -9.24 3.73
CA HIS A 491 -2.35 -10.23 4.58
C HIS A 491 -3.08 -9.60 5.77
N LYS A 492 -2.52 -8.56 6.40
CA LYS A 492 -3.23 -7.75 7.41
C LYS A 492 -4.59 -7.28 6.89
N ILE A 493 -4.60 -6.71 5.68
CA ILE A 493 -5.83 -6.22 5.02
C ILE A 493 -6.82 -7.38 4.79
N PHE A 494 -6.33 -8.52 4.32
CA PHE A 494 -7.18 -9.71 4.12
C PHE A 494 -7.79 -10.21 5.43
N VAL A 495 -7.00 -10.35 6.50
CA VAL A 495 -7.46 -10.79 7.83
C VAL A 495 -8.55 -9.85 8.35
N GLN A 496 -8.32 -8.54 8.28
CA GLN A 496 -9.32 -7.55 8.68
C GLN A 496 -10.63 -7.70 7.89
N GLY A 497 -10.53 -7.87 6.56
CA GLY A 497 -11.70 -8.08 5.71
C GLY A 497 -12.46 -9.39 6.00
N VAL A 498 -11.74 -10.45 6.40
CA VAL A 498 -12.37 -11.70 6.84
C VAL A 498 -13.17 -11.48 8.12
N ILE A 499 -12.54 -10.88 9.13
CA ILE A 499 -13.17 -10.65 10.45
C ILE A 499 -14.34 -9.65 10.34
N TRP A 500 -14.19 -8.57 9.57
CA TRP A 500 -15.28 -7.61 9.32
C TRP A 500 -16.38 -8.13 8.37
N ASN A 501 -16.31 -9.39 7.94
CA ASN A 501 -17.30 -10.00 7.06
C ASN A 501 -17.55 -9.20 5.76
N ILE A 502 -16.48 -8.69 5.11
CA ILE A 502 -16.58 -7.88 3.90
C ILE A 502 -15.83 -8.51 2.71
N PHE A 503 -16.18 -8.14 1.47
CA PHE A 503 -15.42 -8.49 0.28
C PHE A 503 -14.31 -7.45 0.04
N SER A 504 -13.05 -7.81 0.38
CA SER A 504 -11.89 -6.92 0.28
C SER A 504 -11.32 -6.78 -1.14
N PHE A 505 -11.72 -7.61 -2.09
CA PHE A 505 -11.01 -7.71 -3.39
C PHE A 505 -11.79 -7.13 -4.58
N ASP A 506 -12.98 -6.57 -4.35
CA ASP A 506 -13.72 -5.74 -5.31
C ASP A 506 -13.55 -4.24 -5.03
N GLN A 507 -14.10 -3.38 -5.90
CA GLN A 507 -13.99 -1.91 -5.79
C GLN A 507 -15.17 -1.17 -6.46
N TRP A 508 -16.40 -1.60 -6.19
CA TRP A 508 -17.61 -1.02 -6.81
C TRP A 508 -17.76 0.48 -6.56
N GLY A 509 -17.25 1.00 -5.42
CA GLY A 509 -17.31 2.41 -5.05
C GLY A 509 -16.65 3.39 -6.03
N VAL A 510 -15.74 2.92 -6.89
CA VAL A 510 -15.05 3.80 -7.86
C VAL A 510 -15.75 3.85 -9.23
N GLU A 511 -16.84 3.10 -9.46
CA GLU A 511 -17.46 2.99 -10.79
C GLU A 511 -18.41 4.16 -11.11
N LEU A 512 -19.16 4.66 -10.13
CA LEU A 512 -20.15 5.74 -10.33
C LEU A 512 -19.50 7.01 -10.91
N GLY A 513 -18.38 7.45 -10.35
CA GLY A 513 -17.67 8.63 -10.82
C GLY A 513 -17.23 8.51 -12.30
N LYS A 514 -16.77 7.34 -12.72
CA LYS A 514 -16.39 7.08 -14.13
C LYS A 514 -17.57 7.18 -15.08
N VAL A 515 -18.74 6.67 -14.67
CA VAL A 515 -19.98 6.76 -15.48
C VAL A 515 -20.39 8.21 -15.65
N LEU A 516 -20.38 9.00 -14.58
CA LEU A 516 -20.70 10.43 -14.63
C LEU A 516 -19.70 11.23 -15.47
N ALA A 517 -18.40 10.98 -15.29
CA ALA A 517 -17.36 11.64 -16.08
C ALA A 517 -17.53 11.42 -17.59
N LYS A 518 -17.90 10.21 -18.03
CA LYS A 518 -18.19 9.92 -19.44
C LYS A 518 -19.39 10.72 -20.00
N LYS A 519 -20.39 11.05 -19.15
CA LYS A 519 -21.53 11.89 -19.54
C LYS A 519 -21.14 13.36 -19.64
N ILE A 520 -20.34 13.84 -18.69
CA ILE A 520 -19.92 15.25 -18.59
C ILE A 520 -18.93 15.61 -19.70
N LEU A 521 -18.03 14.70 -20.09
CA LEU A 521 -16.95 15.00 -21.03
C LEU A 521 -17.43 15.64 -22.35
N PRO A 522 -18.44 15.14 -23.07
CA PRO A 522 -18.95 15.81 -24.26
C PRO A 522 -19.61 17.18 -23.97
N GLU A 523 -20.18 17.36 -22.77
CA GLU A 523 -20.82 18.62 -22.39
C GLU A 523 -19.81 19.76 -22.20
N LEU A 524 -18.55 19.44 -21.81
CA LEU A 524 -17.47 20.41 -21.68
C LEU A 524 -17.02 21.00 -23.03
N THR A 525 -17.26 20.31 -24.13
CA THR A 525 -16.88 20.73 -25.49
C THR A 525 -18.06 21.28 -26.29
N SER A 526 -19.30 21.07 -25.83
CA SER A 526 -20.51 21.63 -26.43
C SER A 526 -20.63 23.13 -26.20
N SER A 527 -21.21 23.86 -27.13
CA SER A 527 -21.57 25.29 -26.95
C SER A 527 -22.86 25.50 -26.15
N GLU A 528 -23.66 24.45 -25.93
CA GLU A 528 -24.95 24.55 -25.25
C GLU A 528 -24.82 24.75 -23.76
N VAL A 529 -25.78 25.45 -23.14
CA VAL A 529 -25.86 25.57 -21.68
C VAL A 529 -26.26 24.22 -21.09
N VAL A 530 -25.49 23.73 -20.12
CA VAL A 530 -25.73 22.46 -19.43
C VAL A 530 -26.78 22.66 -18.33
N SER A 531 -27.81 21.79 -18.33
CA SER A 531 -28.91 21.82 -17.36
C SER A 531 -29.39 20.42 -16.94
N THR A 532 -28.59 19.38 -17.23
CA THR A 532 -28.96 17.96 -17.07
C THR A 532 -28.52 17.34 -15.74
N HIS A 533 -27.79 18.11 -14.92
CA HIS A 533 -27.27 17.72 -13.61
C HIS A 533 -27.94 18.52 -12.48
N ASP A 534 -27.46 18.33 -11.27
CA ASP A 534 -27.80 19.20 -10.14
C ASP A 534 -27.33 20.66 -10.38
N SER A 535 -27.86 21.60 -9.62
CA SER A 535 -27.62 23.03 -9.81
C SER A 535 -26.12 23.40 -9.66
N SER A 536 -25.40 22.72 -8.78
CA SER A 536 -23.95 22.97 -8.56
C SER A 536 -23.13 22.47 -9.75
N THR A 537 -23.34 21.23 -10.18
CA THR A 537 -22.65 20.63 -11.33
C THR A 537 -22.92 21.43 -12.62
N ASN A 538 -24.20 21.76 -12.90
CA ASN A 538 -24.57 22.62 -14.03
C ASN A 538 -23.87 23.99 -13.95
N GLY A 539 -23.89 24.62 -12.78
CA GLY A 539 -23.28 25.92 -12.53
C GLY A 539 -21.77 25.90 -12.80
N LEU A 540 -21.07 24.90 -12.28
CA LEU A 540 -19.62 24.73 -12.44
C LEU A 540 -19.21 24.46 -13.90
N ILE A 541 -19.92 23.56 -14.60
CA ILE A 541 -19.67 23.26 -16.03
C ILE A 541 -19.86 24.55 -16.87
N ASN A 542 -20.98 25.25 -16.68
CA ASN A 542 -21.27 26.47 -17.44
C ASN A 542 -20.28 27.59 -17.10
N TYR A 543 -19.83 27.71 -15.86
CA TYR A 543 -18.79 28.64 -15.46
C TYR A 543 -17.44 28.34 -16.12
N PHE A 544 -17.02 27.08 -16.08
CA PHE A 544 -15.82 26.59 -16.77
C PHE A 544 -15.85 26.94 -18.27
N LYS A 545 -16.98 26.69 -18.95
CA LYS A 545 -17.15 26.98 -20.37
C LYS A 545 -16.99 28.48 -20.66
N ARG A 546 -17.52 29.37 -19.79
CA ARG A 546 -17.32 30.81 -19.92
C ARG A 546 -15.87 31.22 -19.76
N LEU A 547 -15.15 30.65 -18.79
CA LEU A 547 -13.72 30.94 -18.59
C LEU A 547 -12.84 30.46 -19.74
N LYS A 548 -13.20 29.37 -20.41
CA LYS A 548 -12.43 28.78 -21.51
C LYS A 548 -12.63 29.52 -22.83
N GLN A 549 -13.70 30.28 -22.96
CA GLN A 549 -14.01 31.07 -24.18
C GLN A 549 -13.27 32.40 -24.26
N VAL A 550 -12.40 32.73 -23.30
CA VAL A 550 -11.59 33.98 -23.27
C VAL A 550 -10.30 33.81 -24.08
#